data_5503cab75623c04a9a5389418c1bb161
#
_entry.id   5503cab75623c04a9a5389418c1bb161
#
_cell.length_a   1.000
_cell.length_b   1.000
_cell.length_c   1.000
_cell.angle_alpha   90.00
_cell.angle_beta   90.00
_cell.angle_gamma   90.00
#
_symmetry.space_group_name_H-M   'P 1'
#
loop_
_entity.id
_entity.type
_entity.pdbx_description
1 polymer ?
#
loop_
_entity_poly.entity_id
_entity_poly.type
_entity_poly.pdbx_seq_one_letter_code
_entity_poly.pdbx_strand_id
1 'polypeptide(L)'
;MASNMPNVLEGLRSAEVVGVRQGAGLQVFDLRWLAGPGEKAHDYVTLDEALEQQALDVTEISEGGTVPTLKVLNKSVRMVFLMAGEELVGGKQNRVLNSSLMVPAKTEVPIPVTCVEVGRWGYKSRKFGSASSSSHAALRVMMSKQVTGSYQAVGTPRSDQGAVWGEVARKMSRMGSSSGSGALHDMYADYAKKLDAVVGSLPAPEGCNGAAFAIHGKVVGADLFDQPATLRKLWGKLIWSYAVDALEAPTEKSAAVEVGQVAEWLKSASSAKLHWFDSPGIGKDVRIEDKNLVGATLVVDARPVHVELFREEEQPAAK
;
A
#
# COMPACT_ATOMS: atom_id res chain seq x y z
N MET A 1 24.23 -6.26 -18.02
CA MET A 1 23.87 -4.97 -18.66
C MET A 1 23.00 -4.17 -17.69
N ALA A 2 23.66 -3.45 -16.76
CA ALA A 2 22.98 -2.58 -15.78
C ALA A 2 23.27 -1.12 -16.15
N SER A 3 22.93 -0.73 -17.38
CA SER A 3 23.23 0.60 -17.89
C SER A 3 21.98 1.31 -18.30
N ASN A 4 21.70 2.44 -17.69
CA ASN A 4 20.70 3.46 -18.04
C ASN A 4 19.24 3.28 -17.58
N MET A 5 18.98 2.54 -16.53
CA MET A 5 17.65 2.69 -15.89
C MET A 5 17.62 4.04 -15.14
N PRO A 6 16.61 4.91 -15.37
CA PRO A 6 16.54 6.20 -14.69
C PRO A 6 16.44 6.00 -13.18
N ASN A 7 17.03 6.91 -12.40
CA ASN A 7 16.79 6.93 -10.96
C ASN A 7 15.38 7.46 -10.69
N VAL A 8 14.42 6.56 -10.69
CA VAL A 8 13.00 6.88 -10.49
C VAL A 8 12.69 7.47 -9.11
N LEU A 9 13.65 7.44 -8.19
CA LEU A 9 13.55 8.02 -6.86
C LEU A 9 14.25 9.38 -6.74
N GLU A 10 14.82 9.91 -7.83
CA GLU A 10 15.51 11.22 -7.81
C GLU A 10 14.64 12.34 -7.22
N GLY A 11 13.35 12.32 -7.52
CA GLY A 11 12.39 13.28 -6.97
C GLY A 11 12.28 13.28 -5.45
N LEU A 12 12.67 12.19 -4.76
CA LEU A 12 12.67 12.14 -3.30
C LEU A 12 13.73 13.06 -2.67
N ARG A 13 14.79 13.40 -3.39
CA ARG A 13 15.83 14.34 -2.92
C ARG A 13 15.31 15.75 -2.74
N SER A 14 14.30 16.12 -3.52
CA SER A 14 13.65 17.43 -3.49
C SER A 14 12.25 17.38 -2.93
N ALA A 15 11.87 16.27 -2.28
CA ALA A 15 10.59 16.18 -1.60
C ALA A 15 10.52 17.17 -0.44
N GLU A 16 9.49 18.00 -0.43
CA GLU A 16 9.27 19.03 0.58
C GLU A 16 8.22 18.58 1.57
N VAL A 17 8.50 18.75 2.87
CA VAL A 17 7.49 18.67 3.93
C VAL A 17 6.84 20.04 4.03
N VAL A 18 5.60 20.16 3.57
CA VAL A 18 4.88 21.44 3.53
C VAL A 18 3.90 21.64 4.69
N GLY A 19 3.66 20.59 5.49
CA GLY A 19 2.82 20.65 6.66
C GLY A 19 3.06 19.47 7.58
N VAL A 20 2.74 19.66 8.87
CA VAL A 20 2.79 18.60 9.90
C VAL A 20 1.49 18.66 10.69
N ARG A 21 0.84 17.51 10.84
CA ARG A 21 -0.43 17.37 11.56
C ARG A 21 -0.38 16.18 12.51
N GLN A 22 -1.16 16.21 13.57
CA GLN A 22 -1.17 15.14 14.59
C GLN A 22 -2.60 14.81 15.00
N GLY A 23 -2.87 13.54 15.23
CA GLY A 23 -4.13 13.06 15.77
C GLY A 23 -4.07 11.57 16.11
N ALA A 24 -4.69 11.17 17.22
CA ALA A 24 -4.82 9.77 17.64
C ALA A 24 -3.50 8.96 17.67
N GLY A 25 -2.39 9.56 18.12
CA GLY A 25 -1.08 8.91 18.15
C GLY A 25 -0.33 8.86 16.80
N LEU A 26 -0.96 9.37 15.76
CA LEU A 26 -0.40 9.47 14.41
C LEU A 26 0.11 10.89 14.16
N GLN A 27 1.31 11.01 13.62
CA GLN A 27 1.87 12.26 13.08
C GLN A 27 1.99 12.11 11.58
N VAL A 28 1.45 13.08 10.84
CA VAL A 28 1.38 13.09 9.38
C VAL A 28 2.19 14.26 8.85
N PHE A 29 3.09 13.99 7.92
CA PHE A 29 3.90 14.96 7.20
C PHE A 29 3.38 15.06 5.78
N ASP A 30 2.81 16.21 5.43
CA ASP A 30 2.27 16.47 4.10
C ASP A 30 3.42 16.72 3.13
N LEU A 31 3.48 15.94 2.05
CA LEU A 31 4.61 15.96 1.12
C LEU A 31 4.20 16.50 -0.25
N ARG A 32 5.11 17.28 -0.81
CA ARG A 32 5.11 17.65 -2.23
C ARG A 32 6.41 17.15 -2.86
N TRP A 33 6.30 16.41 -3.96
CA TRP A 33 7.45 15.88 -4.66
C TRP A 33 7.24 15.85 -6.17
N LEU A 34 8.34 15.78 -6.94
CA LEU A 34 8.31 15.67 -8.39
C LEU A 34 8.42 14.20 -8.81
N ALA A 35 7.35 13.66 -9.34
CA ALA A 35 7.26 12.27 -9.79
C ALA A 35 7.91 12.05 -11.17
N GLY A 36 9.19 12.41 -11.30
CA GLY A 36 9.98 12.18 -12.52
C GLY A 36 9.80 13.24 -13.62
N PRO A 37 10.54 13.12 -14.73
CA PRO A 37 10.48 14.05 -15.85
C PRO A 37 9.15 13.90 -16.63
N GLY A 38 8.65 14.99 -17.12
CA GLY A 38 7.46 15.06 -17.97
C GLY A 38 6.34 15.88 -17.36
N GLU A 39 5.65 16.65 -18.21
CA GLU A 39 4.65 17.61 -17.77
C GLU A 39 3.27 16.99 -17.50
N LYS A 40 2.99 15.80 -18.00
CA LYS A 40 1.62 15.25 -17.96
C LYS A 40 1.56 13.95 -17.18
N ALA A 41 0.75 13.95 -16.12
CA ALA A 41 0.38 12.76 -15.39
C ALA A 41 -0.44 11.79 -16.26
N HIS A 42 -0.37 10.49 -15.95
CA HIS A 42 -1.18 9.48 -16.64
C HIS A 42 -2.67 9.68 -16.39
N ASP A 43 -3.49 9.39 -17.39
CA ASP A 43 -4.95 9.39 -17.25
C ASP A 43 -5.44 8.02 -16.78
N TYR A 44 -5.72 7.91 -15.50
CA TYR A 44 -6.24 6.70 -14.88
C TYR A 44 -7.31 7.01 -13.83
N VAL A 45 -8.07 6.01 -13.47
CA VAL A 45 -8.98 6.00 -12.32
C VAL A 45 -8.44 5.04 -11.26
N THR A 46 -8.84 5.22 -10.01
CA THR A 46 -8.53 4.31 -8.90
C THR A 46 -9.43 3.06 -8.95
N LEU A 47 -9.07 2.04 -8.17
CA LEU A 47 -9.88 0.83 -7.98
C LEU A 47 -11.33 1.17 -7.61
N ASP A 48 -11.52 2.06 -6.62
CA ASP A 48 -12.84 2.42 -6.12
C ASP A 48 -13.68 3.10 -7.21
N GLU A 49 -13.12 4.11 -7.89
CA GLU A 49 -13.82 4.79 -8.99
C GLU A 49 -14.23 3.82 -10.10
N ALA A 50 -13.36 2.88 -10.45
CA ALA A 50 -13.65 1.91 -11.51
C ALA A 50 -14.74 0.91 -11.10
N LEU A 51 -14.77 0.51 -9.82
CA LEU A 51 -15.83 -0.36 -9.29
C LEU A 51 -17.17 0.37 -9.18
N GLU A 52 -17.20 1.61 -8.68
CA GLU A 52 -18.39 2.47 -8.58
C GLU A 52 -19.01 2.71 -9.96
N GLN A 53 -18.18 2.94 -10.97
CA GLN A 53 -18.60 3.10 -12.36
C GLN A 53 -18.98 1.78 -13.04
N GLN A 54 -18.89 0.63 -12.33
CA GLN A 54 -19.08 -0.71 -12.91
C GLN A 54 -18.17 -0.99 -14.12
N ALA A 55 -17.06 -0.30 -14.17
CA ALA A 55 -16.08 -0.35 -15.26
C ALA A 55 -14.97 -1.38 -15.03
N LEU A 56 -14.94 -2.00 -13.84
CA LEU A 56 -13.97 -3.03 -13.45
C LEU A 56 -14.69 -4.24 -12.86
N ASP A 57 -14.31 -5.42 -13.27
CA ASP A 57 -14.69 -6.66 -12.60
C ASP A 57 -13.45 -7.33 -12.01
N VAL A 58 -13.52 -7.68 -10.73
CA VAL A 58 -12.51 -8.50 -10.05
C VAL A 58 -13.14 -9.83 -9.67
N THR A 59 -12.56 -10.94 -10.11
CA THR A 59 -13.13 -12.28 -9.93
C THR A 59 -12.06 -13.32 -9.61
N GLU A 60 -12.49 -14.49 -9.11
CA GLU A 60 -11.62 -15.66 -9.09
C GLU A 60 -11.20 -16.05 -10.52
N ILE A 61 -10.01 -16.62 -10.68
CA ILE A 61 -9.51 -17.07 -12.00
C ILE A 61 -10.38 -18.20 -12.59
N SER A 62 -10.92 -19.06 -11.73
CA SER A 62 -11.74 -20.21 -12.09
C SER A 62 -12.76 -20.53 -10.99
N GLU A 63 -13.70 -21.43 -11.25
CA GLU A 63 -14.65 -21.91 -10.24
C GLU A 63 -13.96 -22.55 -9.03
N GLY A 64 -12.82 -23.24 -9.23
CA GLY A 64 -11.98 -23.76 -8.15
C GLY A 64 -11.33 -22.67 -7.31
N GLY A 65 -11.04 -21.53 -7.92
CA GLY A 65 -10.23 -20.45 -7.35
C GLY A 65 -8.76 -20.85 -7.21
N THR A 66 -7.90 -19.87 -7.00
CA THR A 66 -6.52 -20.07 -6.57
C THR A 66 -6.16 -19.02 -5.54
N VAL A 67 -5.38 -19.37 -4.53
CA VAL A 67 -5.04 -18.45 -3.46
C VAL A 67 -4.23 -17.24 -3.96
N PRO A 68 -3.16 -17.40 -4.77
CA PRO A 68 -2.23 -16.30 -5.03
C PRO A 68 -2.65 -15.38 -6.18
N THR A 69 -3.79 -15.63 -6.83
CA THR A 69 -4.12 -14.88 -8.06
C THR A 69 -5.62 -14.67 -8.21
N LEU A 70 -6.00 -13.45 -8.52
CA LEU A 70 -7.33 -13.09 -9.02
C LEU A 70 -7.23 -12.59 -10.45
N LYS A 71 -8.37 -12.33 -11.06
CA LYS A 71 -8.51 -11.80 -12.40
C LYS A 71 -9.22 -10.45 -12.36
N VAL A 72 -8.65 -9.47 -13.05
CA VAL A 72 -9.23 -8.14 -13.23
C VAL A 72 -9.55 -7.93 -14.70
N LEU A 73 -10.79 -7.58 -15.01
CA LEU A 73 -11.25 -7.15 -16.32
C LEU A 73 -11.56 -5.66 -16.29
N ASN A 74 -10.72 -4.84 -16.92
CA ASN A 74 -10.99 -3.43 -17.13
C ASN A 74 -11.84 -3.24 -18.38
N LYS A 75 -13.10 -2.86 -18.19
CA LYS A 75 -14.07 -2.60 -19.26
C LYS A 75 -14.08 -1.15 -19.74
N SER A 76 -13.33 -0.26 -19.05
CA SER A 76 -13.28 1.17 -19.37
C SER A 76 -12.33 1.49 -20.51
N VAL A 77 -12.37 2.72 -20.97
CA VAL A 77 -11.39 3.29 -21.94
C VAL A 77 -10.20 3.94 -21.26
N ARG A 78 -10.17 3.95 -19.93
CA ARG A 78 -9.09 4.50 -19.11
C ARG A 78 -8.32 3.38 -18.43
N MET A 79 -7.08 3.64 -18.08
CA MET A 79 -6.31 2.77 -17.19
C MET A 79 -6.91 2.77 -15.79
N VAL A 80 -6.70 1.69 -15.02
CA VAL A 80 -7.11 1.60 -13.63
C VAL A 80 -5.90 1.33 -12.75
N PHE A 81 -5.67 2.20 -11.79
CA PHE A 81 -4.63 2.06 -10.78
C PHE A 81 -5.16 1.27 -9.57
N LEU A 82 -4.42 0.25 -9.17
CA LEU A 82 -4.64 -0.54 -7.96
C LEU A 82 -3.42 -0.37 -7.06
N MET A 83 -3.63 0.02 -5.79
CA MET A 83 -2.56 0.26 -4.82
C MET A 83 -2.22 -1.02 -4.06
N ALA A 84 -0.93 -1.29 -3.83
CA ALA A 84 -0.48 -2.35 -2.93
C ALA A 84 -1.13 -2.21 -1.55
N GLY A 85 -1.55 -3.34 -0.96
CA GLY A 85 -2.20 -3.33 0.33
C GLY A 85 -3.71 -3.08 0.31
N GLU A 86 -4.33 -2.63 -0.80
CA GLU A 86 -5.79 -2.52 -0.88
C GLU A 86 -6.46 -3.86 -0.67
N GLU A 87 -7.52 -3.87 0.14
CA GLU A 87 -8.29 -5.07 0.44
C GLU A 87 -9.46 -5.23 -0.52
N LEU A 88 -9.54 -6.43 -1.10
CA LEU A 88 -10.63 -6.90 -1.96
C LEU A 88 -11.53 -7.83 -1.15
N VAL A 89 -12.80 -7.47 -0.99
CA VAL A 89 -13.78 -8.23 -0.20
C VAL A 89 -14.75 -8.97 -1.09
N GLY A 90 -15.01 -10.23 -0.75
CA GLY A 90 -15.92 -11.09 -1.51
C GLY A 90 -15.27 -12.40 -1.95
N GLY A 91 -15.65 -12.88 -3.14
CA GLY A 91 -15.16 -14.13 -3.68
C GLY A 91 -15.21 -15.28 -2.67
N LYS A 92 -14.26 -16.19 -2.75
CA LYS A 92 -14.12 -17.31 -1.81
C LYS A 92 -13.46 -16.93 -0.48
N GLN A 93 -12.62 -15.89 -0.48
CA GLN A 93 -11.97 -15.30 0.68
C GLN A 93 -11.58 -13.87 0.35
N ASN A 94 -11.50 -12.98 1.36
CA ASN A 94 -10.95 -11.65 1.18
C ASN A 94 -9.46 -11.70 0.82
N ARG A 95 -9.01 -10.77 -0.01
CA ARG A 95 -7.66 -10.69 -0.55
C ARG A 95 -7.05 -9.31 -0.34
N VAL A 96 -5.74 -9.26 -0.37
CA VAL A 96 -4.96 -8.02 -0.40
C VAL A 96 -4.04 -8.04 -1.61
N LEU A 97 -3.89 -6.89 -2.27
CA LEU A 97 -2.99 -6.71 -3.40
C LEU A 97 -1.53 -6.75 -2.94
N ASN A 98 -0.71 -7.59 -3.59
CA ASN A 98 0.71 -7.76 -3.24
C ASN A 98 1.61 -6.63 -3.75
N SER A 99 1.20 -5.96 -4.83
CA SER A 99 1.94 -4.89 -5.49
C SER A 99 0.98 -3.87 -6.06
N SER A 100 1.44 -2.62 -6.18
CA SER A 100 0.75 -1.62 -6.99
C SER A 100 0.86 -1.97 -8.46
N LEU A 101 -0.24 -1.82 -9.20
CA LEU A 101 -0.26 -2.13 -10.61
C LEU A 101 -1.21 -1.22 -11.40
N MET A 102 -0.94 -1.09 -12.70
CA MET A 102 -1.77 -0.35 -13.63
C MET A 102 -2.40 -1.31 -14.65
N VAL A 103 -3.73 -1.38 -14.65
CA VAL A 103 -4.48 -2.24 -15.58
C VAL A 103 -4.83 -1.44 -16.83
N PRO A 104 -4.36 -1.85 -18.02
CA PRO A 104 -4.67 -1.13 -19.26
C PRO A 104 -6.17 -1.10 -19.56
N ALA A 105 -6.57 -0.13 -20.38
CA ALA A 105 -7.95 -0.05 -20.89
C ALA A 105 -8.34 -1.30 -21.69
N LYS A 106 -9.56 -1.78 -21.53
CA LYS A 106 -10.12 -2.89 -22.31
C LYS A 106 -9.30 -4.19 -22.25
N THR A 107 -8.66 -4.45 -21.12
CA THR A 107 -7.83 -5.65 -20.93
C THR A 107 -8.27 -6.49 -19.74
N GLU A 108 -7.91 -7.76 -19.78
CA GLU A 108 -7.97 -8.69 -18.65
C GLU A 108 -6.55 -8.99 -18.17
N VAL A 109 -6.31 -8.89 -16.86
CA VAL A 109 -4.99 -9.07 -16.26
C VAL A 109 -5.11 -9.96 -15.02
N PRO A 110 -4.28 -11.01 -14.87
CA PRO A 110 -4.13 -11.72 -13.62
C PRO A 110 -3.39 -10.84 -12.61
N ILE A 111 -3.91 -10.70 -11.39
CA ILE A 111 -3.32 -9.89 -10.35
C ILE A 111 -2.85 -10.74 -9.18
N PRO A 112 -1.63 -10.48 -8.64
CA PRO A 112 -1.09 -11.19 -7.50
C PRO A 112 -1.74 -10.68 -6.21
N VAL A 113 -2.25 -11.61 -5.40
CA VAL A 113 -2.94 -11.32 -4.15
C VAL A 113 -2.55 -12.32 -3.07
N THR A 114 -2.85 -11.96 -1.82
CA THR A 114 -2.68 -12.84 -0.64
C THR A 114 -3.97 -12.84 0.17
N CYS A 115 -4.35 -14.00 0.72
CA CYS A 115 -5.54 -14.11 1.55
C CYS A 115 -5.36 -13.43 2.90
N VAL A 116 -6.39 -12.70 3.33
CA VAL A 116 -6.47 -12.08 4.66
C VAL A 116 -7.70 -12.55 5.46
N GLU A 117 -8.19 -13.74 5.11
CA GLU A 117 -9.32 -14.41 5.76
C GLU A 117 -9.08 -15.91 5.77
N VAL A 118 -8.69 -16.48 6.92
CA VAL A 118 -8.22 -17.87 7.01
C VAL A 118 -9.35 -18.90 7.00
N GLY A 119 -10.48 -18.59 7.62
CA GLY A 119 -11.54 -19.56 7.94
C GLY A 119 -12.63 -19.72 6.89
N ARG A 120 -12.52 -19.11 5.71
CA ARG A 120 -13.53 -19.22 4.67
C ARG A 120 -12.92 -19.70 3.35
N TRP A 121 -13.55 -20.72 2.75
CA TRP A 121 -13.30 -21.11 1.36
C TRP A 121 -14.63 -21.40 0.66
N GLY A 122 -15.45 -20.36 0.57
CA GLY A 122 -16.78 -20.41 -0.03
C GLY A 122 -17.20 -19.06 -0.55
N TYR A 123 -17.93 -19.03 -1.66
CA TYR A 123 -18.37 -17.78 -2.27
C TYR A 123 -19.28 -16.97 -1.35
N LYS A 124 -18.86 -15.75 -1.03
CA LYS A 124 -19.72 -14.68 -0.48
C LYS A 124 -20.38 -13.89 -1.62
N SER A 125 -19.64 -13.73 -2.73
CA SER A 125 -20.10 -13.07 -3.96
C SER A 125 -19.29 -13.60 -5.14
N ARG A 126 -19.79 -13.46 -6.38
CA ARG A 126 -19.05 -13.83 -7.59
C ARG A 126 -17.96 -12.82 -7.96
N LYS A 127 -18.16 -11.56 -7.58
CA LYS A 127 -17.20 -10.47 -7.80
C LYS A 127 -16.70 -9.96 -6.47
N PHE A 128 -15.49 -9.44 -6.48
CA PHE A 128 -14.92 -8.72 -5.36
C PHE A 128 -15.31 -7.25 -5.42
N GLY A 129 -15.58 -6.67 -4.26
CA GLY A 129 -15.62 -5.23 -4.04
C GLY A 129 -14.33 -4.74 -3.39
N SER A 130 -14.15 -3.43 -3.34
CA SER A 130 -13.09 -2.80 -2.56
C SER A 130 -13.53 -2.55 -1.13
N ALA A 131 -12.66 -2.80 -0.15
CA ALA A 131 -12.88 -2.36 1.22
C ALA A 131 -12.54 -0.87 1.37
N SER A 132 -13.07 -0.24 2.43
CA SER A 132 -12.68 1.13 2.81
C SER A 132 -11.27 1.20 3.41
N SER A 133 -10.60 0.04 3.56
CA SER A 133 -9.30 -0.12 4.21
C SER A 133 -8.23 -0.55 3.22
N SER A 134 -6.99 -0.26 3.59
CA SER A 134 -5.77 -0.92 3.11
C SER A 134 -5.14 -1.65 4.27
N SER A 135 -4.33 -2.66 4.01
CA SER A 135 -3.57 -3.39 5.02
C SER A 135 -2.82 -2.41 5.94
N HIS A 136 -2.77 -2.71 7.23
CA HIS A 136 -2.04 -1.88 8.18
C HIS A 136 -0.53 -1.85 7.87
N ALA A 137 0.15 -0.79 8.32
CA ALA A 137 1.54 -0.52 7.92
C ALA A 137 2.48 -1.69 8.24
N ALA A 138 2.36 -2.33 9.41
CA ALA A 138 3.18 -3.49 9.78
C ALA A 138 3.00 -4.68 8.81
N LEU A 139 1.76 -4.95 8.35
CA LEU A 139 1.50 -5.98 7.34
C LEU A 139 2.08 -5.60 5.97
N ARG A 140 1.95 -4.32 5.57
CA ARG A 140 2.53 -3.83 4.31
C ARG A 140 4.06 -3.96 4.30
N VAL A 141 4.75 -3.62 5.40
CA VAL A 141 6.20 -3.84 5.56
C VAL A 141 6.56 -5.29 5.33
N MET A 142 5.88 -6.22 6.04
CA MET A 142 6.14 -7.65 5.94
C MET A 142 5.91 -8.15 4.51
N MET A 143 4.79 -7.79 3.89
CA MET A 143 4.46 -8.19 2.52
C MET A 143 5.46 -7.62 1.52
N SER A 144 5.87 -6.35 1.64
CA SER A 144 6.84 -5.72 0.76
C SER A 144 8.18 -6.48 0.74
N LYS A 145 8.68 -6.90 1.91
CA LYS A 145 9.88 -7.76 2.02
C LYS A 145 9.70 -9.10 1.33
N GLN A 146 8.59 -9.78 1.62
CA GLN A 146 8.32 -11.11 1.06
C GLN A 146 8.16 -11.07 -0.46
N VAL A 147 7.49 -10.05 -0.99
CA VAL A 147 7.33 -9.83 -2.43
C VAL A 147 8.68 -9.58 -3.08
N THR A 148 9.55 -8.76 -2.47
CA THR A 148 10.91 -8.52 -2.96
C THR A 148 11.70 -9.83 -3.04
N GLY A 149 11.71 -10.61 -1.95
CA GLY A 149 12.39 -11.91 -1.93
C GLY A 149 11.81 -12.90 -2.94
N SER A 150 10.49 -12.91 -3.11
CA SER A 150 9.82 -13.78 -4.10
C SER A 150 10.17 -13.40 -5.54
N TYR A 151 10.20 -12.12 -5.85
CA TYR A 151 10.65 -11.65 -7.18
C TYR A 151 12.10 -12.06 -7.46
N GLN A 152 12.99 -11.92 -6.48
CA GLN A 152 14.39 -12.31 -6.61
C GLN A 152 14.57 -13.83 -6.79
N ALA A 153 13.75 -14.63 -6.12
CA ALA A 153 13.86 -16.08 -6.13
C ALA A 153 13.15 -16.73 -7.33
N VAL A 154 11.93 -16.28 -7.66
CA VAL A 154 11.05 -16.96 -8.64
C VAL A 154 10.40 -16.04 -9.67
N GLY A 155 10.72 -14.75 -9.66
CA GLY A 155 10.26 -13.77 -10.66
C GLY A 155 8.76 -13.40 -10.56
N THR A 156 8.10 -13.69 -9.43
CA THR A 156 6.67 -13.38 -9.24
C THR A 156 6.41 -12.74 -7.88
N PRO A 157 5.47 -11.77 -7.78
CA PRO A 157 5.18 -11.05 -6.53
C PRO A 157 4.27 -11.86 -5.59
N ARG A 158 4.86 -12.70 -4.75
CA ARG A 158 4.14 -13.52 -3.78
C ARG A 158 4.52 -13.13 -2.35
N SER A 159 3.54 -13.24 -1.43
CA SER A 159 3.76 -13.19 0.01
C SER A 159 3.62 -14.60 0.62
N ASP A 160 4.22 -14.80 1.78
CA ASP A 160 4.04 -16.01 2.58
C ASP A 160 2.64 -15.97 3.21
N GLN A 161 1.77 -16.86 2.74
CA GLN A 161 0.38 -16.91 3.18
C GLN A 161 0.25 -17.23 4.68
N GLY A 162 1.09 -18.08 5.21
CA GLY A 162 1.08 -18.46 6.63
C GLY A 162 1.50 -17.29 7.52
N ALA A 163 2.55 -16.58 7.13
CA ALA A 163 3.01 -15.39 7.83
C ALA A 163 1.96 -14.27 7.82
N VAL A 164 1.26 -14.05 6.68
CA VAL A 164 0.18 -13.07 6.58
C VAL A 164 -0.97 -13.41 7.53
N TRP A 165 -1.43 -14.64 7.56
CA TRP A 165 -2.47 -15.09 8.52
C TRP A 165 -2.03 -14.93 9.96
N GLY A 166 -0.77 -15.26 10.27
CA GLY A 166 -0.19 -15.07 11.60
C GLY A 166 -0.20 -13.62 12.04
N GLU A 167 0.17 -12.71 11.13
CA GLU A 167 0.16 -11.26 11.39
C GLU A 167 -1.27 -10.72 11.59
N VAL A 168 -2.23 -11.14 10.76
CA VAL A 168 -3.65 -10.77 10.91
C VAL A 168 -4.18 -11.24 12.27
N ALA A 169 -3.93 -12.49 12.65
CA ALA A 169 -4.35 -13.04 13.93
C ALA A 169 -3.71 -12.30 15.11
N ARG A 170 -2.40 -12.00 15.02
CA ARG A 170 -1.65 -11.22 16.02
C ARG A 170 -2.25 -9.82 16.20
N LYS A 171 -2.51 -9.14 15.09
CA LYS A 171 -3.10 -7.80 15.07
C LYS A 171 -4.49 -7.79 15.71
N MET A 172 -5.36 -8.72 15.31
CA MET A 172 -6.71 -8.85 15.87
C MET A 172 -6.66 -9.09 17.38
N SER A 173 -5.78 -9.98 17.84
CA SER A 173 -5.59 -10.26 19.27
C SER A 173 -5.18 -9.01 20.05
N ARG A 174 -4.21 -8.25 19.57
CA ARG A 174 -3.76 -7.00 20.21
C ARG A 174 -4.81 -5.91 20.21
N MET A 175 -5.61 -5.84 19.17
CA MET A 175 -6.73 -4.90 19.07
C MET A 175 -7.95 -5.34 19.88
N GLY A 176 -7.98 -6.58 20.43
CA GLY A 176 -9.14 -7.14 21.12
C GLY A 176 -10.34 -7.34 20.18
N SER A 177 -10.08 -7.52 18.90
CA SER A 177 -11.09 -7.81 17.87
C SER A 177 -11.20 -9.33 17.66
N SER A 178 -12.36 -9.80 17.20
CA SER A 178 -12.60 -11.20 16.88
C SER A 178 -13.36 -11.33 15.57
N SER A 179 -13.06 -12.38 14.81
CA SER A 179 -13.75 -12.70 13.55
C SER A 179 -14.05 -14.19 13.50
N GLY A 180 -15.25 -14.54 13.07
CA GLY A 180 -15.64 -15.95 12.89
C GLY A 180 -14.87 -16.65 11.78
N SER A 181 -14.31 -15.92 10.82
CA SER A 181 -13.50 -16.44 9.71
C SER A 181 -12.04 -15.98 9.76
N GLY A 182 -11.63 -15.24 10.79
CA GLY A 182 -10.30 -14.65 10.87
C GLY A 182 -10.04 -13.62 9.77
N ALA A 183 -11.06 -12.86 9.39
CA ALA A 183 -10.96 -11.83 8.34
C ALA A 183 -10.39 -10.53 8.89
N LEU A 184 -9.35 -9.99 8.23
CA LEU A 184 -8.79 -8.67 8.52
C LEU A 184 -9.88 -7.57 8.44
N HIS A 185 -10.80 -7.72 7.50
CA HIS A 185 -11.92 -6.81 7.30
C HIS A 185 -12.77 -6.60 8.56
N ASP A 186 -13.02 -7.66 9.32
CA ASP A 186 -13.85 -7.60 10.53
C ASP A 186 -13.19 -6.73 11.61
N MET A 187 -11.86 -6.80 11.74
CA MET A 187 -11.12 -5.92 12.64
C MET A 187 -11.29 -4.44 12.27
N TYR A 188 -11.18 -4.13 10.98
CA TYR A 188 -11.41 -2.75 10.53
C TYR A 188 -12.86 -2.31 10.77
N ALA A 189 -13.83 -3.19 10.58
CA ALA A 189 -15.24 -2.89 10.86
C ALA A 189 -15.47 -2.58 12.35
N ASP A 190 -14.84 -3.35 13.28
CA ASP A 190 -14.92 -3.08 14.72
C ASP A 190 -14.38 -1.70 15.11
N TYR A 191 -13.38 -1.22 14.38
CA TYR A 191 -12.71 0.06 14.65
C TYR A 191 -13.16 1.20 13.73
N ALA A 192 -14.07 0.97 12.78
CA ALA A 192 -14.47 1.93 11.74
C ALA A 192 -14.79 3.32 12.31
N LYS A 193 -15.62 3.40 13.35
CA LYS A 193 -15.99 4.68 13.97
C LYS A 193 -14.80 5.47 14.51
N LYS A 194 -13.81 4.79 15.09
CA LYS A 194 -12.59 5.45 15.61
C LYS A 194 -11.70 5.90 14.45
N LEU A 195 -11.54 5.04 13.43
CA LEU A 195 -10.73 5.32 12.25
C LEU A 195 -11.32 6.47 11.42
N ASP A 196 -12.64 6.51 11.24
CA ASP A 196 -13.33 7.63 10.59
C ASP A 196 -13.15 8.96 11.35
N ALA A 197 -13.15 8.92 12.68
CA ALA A 197 -12.86 10.10 13.49
C ALA A 197 -11.42 10.60 13.26
N VAL A 198 -10.45 9.69 13.07
CA VAL A 198 -9.07 10.07 12.70
C VAL A 198 -9.02 10.70 11.32
N VAL A 199 -9.69 10.10 10.31
CA VAL A 199 -9.80 10.69 8.96
C VAL A 199 -10.40 12.11 9.03
N GLY A 200 -11.48 12.28 9.80
CA GLY A 200 -12.12 13.58 9.98
C GLY A 200 -11.21 14.63 10.64
N SER A 201 -10.32 14.21 11.55
CA SER A 201 -9.35 15.10 12.21
C SER A 201 -8.09 15.36 11.37
N LEU A 202 -7.80 14.49 10.41
CA LEU A 202 -6.63 14.56 9.53
C LEU A 202 -7.09 14.49 8.06
N PRO A 203 -7.77 15.51 7.53
CA PRO A 203 -8.27 15.50 6.14
C PRO A 203 -7.12 15.43 5.14
N ALA A 204 -7.41 15.05 3.89
CA ALA A 204 -6.41 14.98 2.83
C ALA A 204 -5.72 16.35 2.62
N PRO A 205 -4.38 16.39 2.51
CA PRO A 205 -3.66 17.66 2.35
C PRO A 205 -3.89 18.25 0.96
N GLU A 206 -4.15 19.54 0.90
CA GLU A 206 -4.36 20.24 -0.37
C GLU A 206 -3.03 20.42 -1.13
N GLY A 207 -3.04 20.18 -2.44
CA GLY A 207 -1.90 20.38 -3.31
C GLY A 207 -0.70 19.45 -3.04
N CYS A 208 -0.83 18.50 -2.11
CA CYS A 208 0.19 17.49 -1.84
C CYS A 208 -0.08 16.22 -2.65
N ASN A 209 0.99 15.53 -3.01
CA ASN A 209 0.92 14.27 -3.72
C ASN A 209 1.63 13.12 -2.97
N GLY A 210 1.95 13.33 -1.69
CA GLY A 210 2.48 12.32 -0.80
C GLY A 210 2.24 12.66 0.67
N ALA A 211 2.43 11.67 1.52
CA ALA A 211 2.47 11.83 2.97
C ALA A 211 3.44 10.83 3.58
N ALA A 212 4.17 11.27 4.62
CA ALA A 212 4.90 10.38 5.50
C ALA A 212 4.18 10.30 6.85
N PHE A 213 4.34 9.17 7.52
CA PHE A 213 3.64 8.84 8.74
C PHE A 213 4.61 8.45 9.84
N ALA A 214 4.37 9.00 11.03
CA ALA A 214 5.09 8.59 12.22
C ALA A 214 4.11 8.18 13.33
N ILE A 215 4.47 7.13 14.06
CA ILE A 215 3.73 6.57 15.16
C ILE A 215 4.66 6.51 16.36
N HIS A 216 4.22 7.02 17.51
CA HIS A 216 4.99 7.01 18.76
C HIS A 216 6.44 7.48 18.59
N GLY A 217 6.64 8.64 17.90
CA GLY A 217 7.95 9.25 17.72
C GLY A 217 8.89 8.57 16.73
N LYS A 218 8.39 7.63 15.91
CA LYS A 218 9.15 6.94 14.88
C LYS A 218 8.49 7.09 13.52
N VAL A 219 9.24 7.46 12.48
CA VAL A 219 8.78 7.37 11.09
C VAL A 219 8.53 5.90 10.78
N VAL A 220 7.33 5.56 10.30
CA VAL A 220 6.94 4.18 9.96
C VAL A 220 6.84 3.95 8.46
N GLY A 221 6.49 4.97 7.68
CA GLY A 221 6.39 4.84 6.23
C GLY A 221 5.98 6.12 5.53
N ALA A 222 5.92 6.05 4.21
CA ALA A 222 5.42 7.11 3.34
C ALA A 222 4.76 6.50 2.09
N ASP A 223 3.72 7.18 1.61
CA ASP A 223 3.10 6.91 0.32
C ASP A 223 3.11 8.19 -0.52
N LEU A 224 3.65 8.10 -1.74
CA LEU A 224 3.76 9.22 -2.67
C LEU A 224 3.19 8.81 -4.02
N PHE A 225 2.47 9.73 -4.65
CA PHE A 225 1.79 9.51 -5.94
C PHE A 225 2.27 10.50 -6.99
N ASP A 226 2.05 10.19 -8.25
CA ASP A 226 2.34 11.11 -9.35
C ASP A 226 1.39 12.31 -9.39
N GLN A 227 0.22 12.23 -8.71
CA GLN A 227 -0.84 13.23 -8.75
C GLN A 227 -1.44 13.50 -7.36
N PRO A 228 -1.71 14.77 -7.02
CA PRO A 228 -2.45 15.11 -5.80
C PRO A 228 -3.86 14.52 -5.75
N ALA A 229 -4.50 14.37 -6.91
CA ALA A 229 -5.83 13.78 -7.00
C ALA A 229 -5.87 12.33 -6.52
N THR A 230 -4.83 11.54 -6.82
CA THR A 230 -4.72 10.14 -6.39
C THR A 230 -4.53 10.04 -4.88
N LEU A 231 -3.62 10.83 -4.30
CA LEU A 231 -3.47 10.89 -2.84
C LEU A 231 -4.81 11.19 -2.16
N ARG A 232 -5.53 12.20 -2.63
CA ARG A 232 -6.82 12.61 -2.05
C ARG A 232 -7.85 11.48 -2.10
N LYS A 233 -7.94 10.73 -3.20
CA LYS A 233 -8.89 9.62 -3.37
C LYS A 233 -8.58 8.44 -2.46
N LEU A 234 -7.30 8.15 -2.23
CA LEU A 234 -6.84 7.03 -1.41
C LEU A 234 -6.62 7.41 0.06
N TRP A 235 -6.82 8.69 0.41
CA TRP A 235 -6.48 9.23 1.73
C TRP A 235 -7.12 8.47 2.89
N GLY A 236 -8.40 8.17 2.80
CA GLY A 236 -9.12 7.42 3.84
C GLY A 236 -8.48 6.06 4.10
N LYS A 237 -8.17 5.29 3.05
CA LYS A 237 -7.50 3.99 3.15
C LYS A 237 -6.11 4.10 3.76
N LEU A 238 -5.34 5.13 3.38
CA LEU A 238 -4.01 5.37 3.94
C LEU A 238 -4.08 5.73 5.41
N ILE A 239 -4.95 6.66 5.80
CA ILE A 239 -5.13 7.00 7.22
C ILE A 239 -5.57 5.78 8.02
N TRP A 240 -6.51 4.97 7.56
CA TRP A 240 -6.92 3.76 8.25
C TRP A 240 -5.74 2.78 8.43
N SER A 241 -4.91 2.61 7.38
CA SER A 241 -3.73 1.73 7.40
C SER A 241 -2.75 2.09 8.52
N TYR A 242 -2.44 3.37 8.69
CA TYR A 242 -1.49 3.84 9.71
C TYR A 242 -2.14 4.08 11.08
N ALA A 243 -3.37 4.57 11.11
CA ALA A 243 -4.07 4.86 12.35
C ALA A 243 -4.38 3.61 13.18
N VAL A 244 -4.67 2.47 12.53
CA VAL A 244 -4.91 1.22 13.26
C VAL A 244 -3.65 0.74 13.99
N ASP A 245 -2.46 0.99 13.45
CA ASP A 245 -1.20 0.71 14.15
C ASP A 245 -0.96 1.71 15.30
N ALA A 246 -1.33 2.96 15.13
CA ALA A 246 -1.25 3.96 16.19
C ALA A 246 -2.22 3.66 17.36
N LEU A 247 -3.40 3.10 17.05
CA LEU A 247 -4.41 2.72 18.05
C LEU A 247 -4.06 1.42 18.81
N GLU A 248 -3.23 0.55 18.23
CA GLU A 248 -2.77 -0.70 18.88
C GLU A 248 -1.82 -0.43 20.03
N ALA A 249 -0.91 0.51 19.88
CA ALA A 249 0.11 0.78 20.86
C ALA A 249 -0.44 1.67 22.00
N PRO A 250 -0.07 1.42 23.27
CA PRO A 250 -0.40 2.32 24.36
C PRO A 250 0.22 3.69 24.11
N THR A 251 -0.48 4.75 24.51
CA THR A 251 -0.05 6.15 24.37
C THR A 251 1.15 6.44 25.27
N GLU A 252 2.32 5.93 24.95
CA GLU A 252 3.55 6.43 25.56
C GLU A 252 3.82 7.84 25.02
N LYS A 253 4.16 8.76 25.93
CA LYS A 253 4.61 10.09 25.56
C LYS A 253 5.98 9.98 24.88
N SER A 254 5.99 9.79 23.57
CA SER A 254 7.20 9.86 22.77
C SER A 254 7.39 11.27 22.21
N ALA A 255 8.65 11.66 22.02
CA ALA A 255 8.96 12.92 21.35
C ALA A 255 8.38 12.90 19.91
N ALA A 256 7.88 14.04 19.46
CA ALA A 256 7.43 14.17 18.06
C ALA A 256 8.64 14.01 17.11
N VAL A 257 8.38 13.46 15.95
CA VAL A 257 9.38 13.38 14.86
C VAL A 257 9.53 14.79 14.26
N GLU A 258 10.78 15.22 14.09
CA GLU A 258 11.09 16.50 13.47
C GLU A 258 11.05 16.42 11.95
N VAL A 259 10.68 17.53 11.29
CA VAL A 259 10.62 17.64 9.82
C VAL A 259 11.94 17.23 9.16
N GLY A 260 13.07 17.65 9.75
CA GLY A 260 14.41 17.31 9.24
C GLY A 260 14.67 15.80 9.19
N GLN A 261 14.18 15.03 10.16
CA GLN A 261 14.34 13.58 10.20
C GLN A 261 13.59 12.89 9.04
N VAL A 262 12.40 13.38 8.71
CA VAL A 262 11.62 12.86 7.57
C VAL A 262 12.31 13.22 6.25
N ALA A 263 12.76 14.48 6.11
CA ALA A 263 13.44 14.92 4.89
C ALA A 263 14.74 14.14 4.65
N GLU A 264 15.55 13.90 5.69
CA GLU A 264 16.76 13.08 5.58
C GLU A 264 16.45 11.62 5.24
N TRP A 265 15.40 11.04 5.83
CA TRP A 265 14.98 9.68 5.52
C TRP A 265 14.53 9.53 4.06
N LEU A 266 13.71 10.44 3.54
CA LEU A 266 13.31 10.46 2.12
C LEU A 266 14.51 10.66 1.19
N LYS A 267 15.43 11.55 1.56
CA LYS A 267 16.68 11.74 0.81
C LYS A 267 17.53 10.49 0.80
N SER A 268 17.65 9.77 1.91
CA SER A 268 18.38 8.50 1.95
C SER A 268 17.75 7.45 1.03
N ALA A 269 16.42 7.36 1.01
CA ALA A 269 15.69 6.45 0.12
C ALA A 269 16.00 6.68 -1.37
N SER A 270 16.31 7.91 -1.78
CA SER A 270 16.69 8.22 -3.17
C SER A 270 17.97 7.55 -3.65
N SER A 271 18.78 7.02 -2.72
CA SER A 271 20.04 6.31 -2.98
C SER A 271 19.94 4.81 -2.72
N ALA A 272 18.75 4.31 -2.38
CA ALA A 272 18.51 2.89 -2.12
C ALA A 272 18.75 2.03 -3.37
N LYS A 273 19.01 0.76 -3.16
CA LYS A 273 19.16 -0.22 -4.23
C LYS A 273 17.80 -0.51 -4.88
N LEU A 274 17.77 -0.51 -6.21
CA LEU A 274 16.59 -0.76 -7.01
C LEU A 274 16.69 -2.10 -7.74
N HIS A 275 15.62 -2.90 -7.61
CA HIS A 275 15.46 -4.16 -8.35
C HIS A 275 14.25 -4.04 -9.27
N TRP A 276 14.46 -4.18 -10.56
CA TRP A 276 13.46 -3.95 -11.59
C TRP A 276 12.83 -5.25 -12.06
N PHE A 277 11.51 -5.32 -12.00
CA PHE A 277 10.71 -6.45 -12.48
C PHE A 277 9.60 -5.95 -13.40
N ASP A 278 9.05 -6.84 -14.24
CA ASP A 278 7.85 -6.52 -15.00
C ASP A 278 6.64 -6.49 -14.07
N SER A 279 5.82 -5.44 -14.18
CA SER A 279 4.53 -5.40 -13.49
C SER A 279 3.55 -6.40 -14.11
N PRO A 280 2.69 -7.06 -13.34
CA PRO A 280 1.59 -7.88 -13.89
C PRO A 280 0.65 -7.11 -14.82
N GLY A 281 0.51 -5.79 -14.61
CA GLY A 281 -0.14 -4.86 -15.53
C GLY A 281 0.84 -4.26 -16.53
N ILE A 282 0.74 -2.95 -16.77
CA ILE A 282 1.74 -2.22 -17.55
C ILE A 282 2.79 -1.60 -16.64
N GLY A 283 3.99 -1.39 -17.19
CA GLY A 283 5.10 -0.75 -16.51
C GLY A 283 6.01 -1.71 -15.77
N LYS A 284 6.68 -1.20 -14.75
CA LYS A 284 7.64 -1.95 -13.94
C LYS A 284 7.26 -1.87 -12.46
N ASP A 285 7.37 -3.00 -11.77
CA ASP A 285 7.41 -3.08 -10.30
C ASP A 285 8.87 -3.00 -9.87
N VAL A 286 9.25 -1.88 -9.25
CA VAL A 286 10.63 -1.64 -8.83
C VAL A 286 10.70 -1.74 -7.32
N ARG A 287 11.40 -2.76 -6.83
CA ARG A 287 11.58 -2.99 -5.39
C ARG A 287 12.73 -2.15 -4.87
N ILE A 288 12.57 -1.59 -3.69
CA ILE A 288 13.47 -0.62 -3.06
C ILE A 288 14.00 -1.23 -1.78
N GLU A 289 15.32 -1.34 -1.65
CA GLU A 289 15.96 -1.92 -0.47
C GLU A 289 17.18 -1.08 -0.03
N ASP A 290 17.25 -0.82 1.28
CA ASP A 290 18.44 -0.29 1.96
C ASP A 290 18.48 -0.87 3.38
N LYS A 291 19.52 -0.58 4.17
CA LYS A 291 19.79 -1.16 5.50
C LYS A 291 18.58 -1.14 6.44
N ASN A 292 17.81 -0.04 6.46
CA ASN A 292 16.64 0.15 7.35
C ASN A 292 15.42 0.64 6.58
N LEU A 293 15.31 0.24 5.30
CA LEU A 293 14.25 0.69 4.43
C LEU A 293 13.88 -0.40 3.44
N VAL A 294 12.59 -0.65 3.31
CA VAL A 294 12.01 -1.47 2.26
C VAL A 294 10.88 -0.69 1.59
N GLY A 295 10.67 -0.93 0.32
CA GLY A 295 9.59 -0.28 -0.39
C GLY A 295 9.43 -0.79 -1.81
N ALA A 296 8.56 -0.12 -2.54
CA ALA A 296 8.34 -0.37 -3.95
C ALA A 296 7.88 0.88 -4.68
N THR A 297 8.07 0.89 -5.98
CA THR A 297 7.43 1.88 -6.85
C THR A 297 6.91 1.23 -8.12
N LEU A 298 5.68 1.57 -8.49
CA LEU A 298 5.13 1.29 -9.82
C LEU A 298 5.60 2.39 -10.77
N VAL A 299 6.29 2.01 -11.83
CA VAL A 299 6.80 2.92 -12.87
C VAL A 299 6.12 2.63 -14.19
N VAL A 300 5.45 3.63 -14.75
CA VAL A 300 4.82 3.58 -16.07
C VAL A 300 5.44 4.67 -16.93
N ASP A 301 5.88 4.35 -18.14
CA ASP A 301 6.53 5.28 -19.07
C ASP A 301 7.62 6.15 -18.40
N ALA A 302 8.53 5.49 -17.65
CA ALA A 302 9.61 6.08 -16.89
C ALA A 302 9.17 7.04 -15.74
N ARG A 303 7.87 7.11 -15.42
CA ARG A 303 7.31 7.93 -14.35
C ARG A 303 6.87 7.06 -13.18
N PRO A 304 7.33 7.30 -11.95
CA PRO A 304 6.77 6.69 -10.76
C PRO A 304 5.31 7.14 -10.58
N VAL A 305 4.38 6.19 -10.55
CA VAL A 305 2.95 6.45 -10.31
C VAL A 305 2.63 6.40 -8.81
N HIS A 306 3.25 5.44 -8.13
CA HIS A 306 3.13 5.25 -6.69
C HIS A 306 4.48 4.80 -6.13
N VAL A 307 4.92 5.43 -5.06
CA VAL A 307 6.08 5.02 -4.25
C VAL A 307 5.57 4.74 -2.85
N GLU A 308 5.78 3.53 -2.36
CA GLU A 308 5.63 3.19 -0.96
C GLU A 308 7.00 2.94 -0.33
N LEU A 309 7.23 3.53 0.83
CA LEU A 309 8.46 3.38 1.59
C LEU A 309 8.11 3.04 3.03
N PHE A 310 8.83 2.10 3.61
CA PHE A 310 8.66 1.72 5.00
C PHE A 310 10.01 1.71 5.71
N ARG A 311 10.01 2.19 6.95
CA ARG A 311 11.17 2.08 7.81
C ARG A 311 11.17 0.72 8.49
N GLU A 312 12.28 0.01 8.41
CA GLU A 312 12.50 -1.22 9.16
C GLU A 312 12.99 -0.90 10.55
N GLU A 313 12.44 -1.55 11.57
CA GLU A 313 13.05 -1.53 12.90
C GLU A 313 14.33 -2.37 12.87
N GLU A 314 15.41 -1.85 13.43
CA GLU A 314 16.60 -2.66 13.68
C GLU A 314 16.18 -3.84 14.58
N GLN A 315 16.27 -5.05 14.05
CA GLN A 315 16.13 -6.22 14.93
C GLN A 315 17.27 -6.13 15.95
N PRO A 316 16.97 -6.20 17.26
CA PRO A 316 18.02 -6.30 18.24
C PRO A 316 18.90 -7.50 17.87
N ALA A 317 20.21 -7.29 17.79
CA ALA A 317 21.17 -8.35 17.48
C ALA A 317 20.84 -9.56 18.36
N ALA A 318 20.62 -10.71 17.73
CA ALA A 318 20.40 -11.96 18.46
C ALA A 318 21.59 -12.15 19.42
N LYS A 319 21.32 -12.13 20.72
CA LYS A 319 22.31 -12.37 21.77
C LYS A 319 22.66 -13.84 21.82
#